data_7b85b02868a3a54f255ae1e38f982292
#
_entry.id   7b85b02868a3a54f255ae1e38f982292
#
_cell.length_a   1.000
_cell.length_b   1.000
_cell.length_c   1.000
_cell.angle_alpha   90.00
_cell.angle_beta   90.00
_cell.angle_gamma   90.00
#
_symmetry.space_group_name_H-M   'P 1'
#
loop_
_entity.id
_entity.type
_entity.pdbx_description
1 polymer ?
#
loop_
_entity_poly.entity_id
_entity_poly.type
_entity_poly.pdbx_seq_one_letter_code
_entity_poly.pdbx_strand_id
1 'polypeptide(L)'
;LPKNKDYLLENYFQLDYSIYVYPGIPKGTSLDPADLAAFAAEYEDFIANNIDRLTTFNEISEVDPAFVEHQRKTAWSQVPPGKFQPVWDPKSGLKGLNLMVDTYLDIAIPGYAIEEETQLAVVTRTHARTSGTRFHAIGCAKPDNLRQVSVETASTMSWLSPMMHGETIVWDGTKLVRY
;
A
#
# COMPACT_ATOMS: atom_id res chain seq x y z
N LEU A 1 -6.13 -11.89 7.85
CA LEU A 1 -6.20 -10.67 8.65
C LEU A 1 -5.24 -10.76 9.83
N PRO A 2 -4.64 -9.65 10.28
CA PRO A 2 -3.73 -9.70 11.39
C PRO A 2 -4.42 -10.30 12.63
N LYS A 3 -3.69 -11.16 13.35
CA LYS A 3 -4.12 -11.71 14.65
C LYS A 3 -4.52 -10.61 15.67
N ASN A 4 -4.32 -9.34 15.30
CA ASN A 4 -4.53 -8.16 16.13
C ASN A 4 -5.71 -7.29 15.65
N LYS A 5 -6.63 -7.85 14.84
CA LYS A 5 -7.83 -7.13 14.34
C LYS A 5 -8.60 -6.45 15.47
N ASP A 6 -8.91 -7.20 16.52
CA ASP A 6 -9.67 -6.68 17.67
C ASP A 6 -8.89 -5.62 18.43
N TYR A 7 -7.57 -5.80 18.59
CA TYR A 7 -6.70 -4.80 19.21
C TYR A 7 -6.65 -3.48 18.41
N LEU A 8 -6.60 -3.56 17.08
CA LEU A 8 -6.65 -2.39 16.22
C LEU A 8 -8.00 -1.67 16.36
N LEU A 9 -9.11 -2.41 16.34
CA LEU A 9 -10.46 -1.86 16.50
C LEU A 9 -10.65 -1.20 17.85
N GLU A 10 -10.17 -1.80 18.93
CA GLU A 10 -10.34 -1.30 20.29
C GLU A 10 -9.44 -0.10 20.61
N ASN A 11 -8.22 -0.07 20.10
CA ASN A 11 -7.21 0.90 20.55
C ASN A 11 -6.93 2.03 19.56
N TYR A 12 -7.09 1.80 18.24
CA TYR A 12 -6.73 2.79 17.23
C TYR A 12 -7.94 3.41 16.53
N PHE A 13 -9.03 2.67 16.36
CA PHE A 13 -10.25 3.19 15.73
C PHE A 13 -11.04 4.17 16.61
N GLN A 14 -10.68 4.30 17.87
CA GLN A 14 -11.28 5.29 18.79
C GLN A 14 -10.52 6.62 18.78
N LEU A 15 -9.35 6.67 18.16
CA LEU A 15 -8.50 7.85 18.09
C LEU A 15 -8.73 8.55 16.75
N ASP A 16 -8.59 9.88 16.74
CA ASP A 16 -8.71 10.71 15.52
C ASP A 16 -7.44 10.61 14.66
N TYR A 17 -7.13 9.38 14.20
CA TYR A 17 -5.97 9.09 13.35
C TYR A 17 -6.39 8.75 11.93
N SER A 18 -5.53 9.12 10.98
CA SER A 18 -5.61 8.61 9.61
C SER A 18 -5.19 7.14 9.60
N ILE A 19 -6.12 6.25 9.25
CA ILE A 19 -5.89 4.81 9.27
C ILE A 19 -5.77 4.30 7.84
N TYR A 20 -4.59 3.76 7.54
CA TYR A 20 -4.27 3.09 6.29
C TYR A 20 -4.25 1.58 6.51
N VAL A 21 -4.99 0.82 5.69
CA VAL A 21 -5.02 -0.63 5.78
C VAL A 21 -4.38 -1.25 4.56
N TYR A 22 -3.44 -2.13 4.80
CA TYR A 22 -2.77 -2.93 3.79
C TYR A 22 -2.96 -4.42 4.10
N PRO A 23 -3.46 -5.23 3.15
CA PRO A 23 -3.62 -6.66 3.34
C PRO A 23 -2.25 -7.34 3.21
N GLY A 24 -1.54 -7.46 4.30
CA GLY A 24 -0.20 -8.04 4.32
C GLY A 24 -0.21 -9.54 4.10
N ILE A 25 -0.09 -10.00 2.86
CA ILE A 25 0.31 -11.38 2.58
C ILE A 25 1.83 -11.44 2.79
N PRO A 26 2.34 -12.32 3.67
CA PRO A 26 3.78 -12.43 3.87
C PRO A 26 4.48 -12.81 2.58
N LYS A 27 5.60 -12.14 2.27
CA LYS A 27 6.43 -12.46 1.10
C LYS A 27 6.79 -13.95 1.08
N GLY A 28 6.63 -14.57 -0.09
CA GLY A 28 6.93 -15.99 -0.28
C GLY A 28 5.85 -16.95 0.21
N THR A 29 4.73 -16.44 0.72
CA THR A 29 3.56 -17.29 1.01
C THR A 29 2.78 -17.48 -0.29
N SER A 30 2.82 -18.68 -0.84
CA SER A 30 1.86 -19.09 -1.87
C SER A 30 0.61 -19.56 -1.16
N LEU A 31 -0.43 -18.74 -1.20
CA LEU A 31 -1.76 -19.19 -0.80
C LEU A 31 -2.33 -20.07 -1.91
N ASP A 32 -2.94 -21.17 -1.55
CA ASP A 32 -3.76 -21.89 -2.52
C ASP A 32 -5.03 -21.06 -2.87
N PRO A 33 -5.71 -21.34 -3.97
CA PRO A 33 -6.87 -20.54 -4.39
C PRO A 33 -8.00 -20.48 -3.35
N ALA A 34 -8.19 -21.53 -2.54
CA ALA A 34 -9.23 -21.56 -1.52
C ALA A 34 -8.85 -20.68 -0.32
N ASP A 35 -7.61 -20.75 0.13
CA ASP A 35 -7.08 -19.90 1.20
C ASP A 35 -7.06 -18.43 0.78
N LEU A 36 -6.71 -18.14 -0.46
CA LEU A 36 -6.76 -16.78 -1.01
C LEU A 36 -8.19 -16.26 -1.03
N ALA A 37 -9.17 -17.06 -1.46
CA ALA A 37 -10.57 -16.67 -1.48
C ALA A 37 -11.12 -16.43 -0.07
N ALA A 38 -10.78 -17.28 0.89
CA ALA A 38 -11.18 -17.13 2.28
C ALA A 38 -10.58 -15.85 2.90
N PHE A 39 -9.28 -15.62 2.66
CA PHE A 39 -8.60 -14.40 3.11
C PHE A 39 -9.22 -13.14 2.48
N ALA A 40 -9.55 -13.19 1.19
CA ALA A 40 -10.16 -12.06 0.49
C ALA A 40 -11.55 -11.74 1.07
N ALA A 41 -12.39 -12.76 1.28
CA ALA A 41 -13.71 -12.57 1.87
C ALA A 41 -13.62 -11.94 3.27
N GLU A 42 -12.71 -12.41 4.11
CA GLU A 42 -12.48 -11.84 5.44
C GLU A 42 -11.99 -10.38 5.36
N TYR A 43 -11.12 -10.08 4.38
CA TYR A 43 -10.62 -8.73 4.17
C TYR A 43 -11.73 -7.79 3.66
N GLU A 44 -12.54 -8.23 2.71
CA GLU A 44 -13.68 -7.48 2.18
C GLU A 44 -14.70 -7.16 3.29
N ASP A 45 -15.04 -8.14 4.12
CA ASP A 45 -15.92 -7.95 5.28
C ASP A 45 -15.34 -6.93 6.27
N PHE A 46 -14.04 -7.02 6.55
CA PHE A 46 -13.38 -6.07 7.43
C PHE A 46 -13.44 -4.64 6.88
N ILE A 47 -13.14 -4.45 5.58
CA ILE A 47 -13.21 -3.13 4.94
C ILE A 47 -14.65 -2.62 4.94
N ALA A 48 -15.63 -3.42 4.53
CA ALA A 48 -17.03 -3.03 4.47
C ALA A 48 -17.55 -2.56 5.84
N ASN A 49 -17.21 -3.27 6.89
CA ASN A 49 -17.65 -2.94 8.26
C ASN A 49 -16.94 -1.72 8.87
N ASN A 50 -15.83 -1.25 8.29
CA ASN A 50 -15.02 -0.19 8.85
C ASN A 50 -14.75 0.98 7.88
N ILE A 51 -15.36 0.99 6.72
CA ILE A 51 -15.04 1.94 5.62
C ILE A 51 -15.09 3.41 6.06
N ASP A 52 -16.02 3.78 6.93
CA ASP A 52 -16.17 5.15 7.40
C ASP A 52 -15.02 5.60 8.30
N ARG A 53 -14.36 4.66 8.97
CA ARG A 53 -13.24 4.89 9.90
C ARG A 53 -11.89 4.86 9.22
N LEU A 54 -11.81 4.26 8.03
CA LEU A 54 -10.57 4.18 7.27
C LEU A 54 -10.30 5.47 6.53
N THR A 55 -9.06 5.89 6.48
CA THR A 55 -8.59 6.93 5.56
C THR A 55 -8.50 6.34 4.17
N THR A 56 -7.79 5.24 4.01
CA THR A 56 -7.68 4.49 2.74
C THR A 56 -7.28 3.04 3.01
N PHE A 57 -7.48 2.19 2.01
CA PHE A 57 -7.01 0.81 2.04
C PHE A 57 -6.48 0.40 0.67
N ASN A 58 -5.57 -0.59 0.67
CA ASN A 58 -5.02 -1.18 -0.53
C ASN A 58 -5.73 -2.49 -0.87
N GLU A 59 -5.70 -2.87 -2.12
CA GLU A 59 -6.14 -4.20 -2.57
C GLU A 59 -5.13 -5.29 -2.19
N ILE A 60 -5.57 -6.54 -2.27
CA ILE A 60 -4.68 -7.69 -2.22
C ILE A 60 -3.84 -7.67 -3.50
N SER A 61 -2.54 -7.57 -3.37
CA SER A 61 -1.58 -7.50 -4.49
C SER A 61 -0.58 -8.66 -4.43
N GLU A 62 0.23 -8.81 -5.47
CA GLU A 62 1.23 -9.89 -5.60
C GLU A 62 0.60 -11.29 -5.72
N VAL A 63 -0.63 -11.35 -6.21
CA VAL A 63 -1.39 -12.57 -6.52
C VAL A 63 -1.73 -12.62 -8.01
N ASP A 64 -2.55 -13.59 -8.45
CA ASP A 64 -2.98 -13.69 -9.84
C ASP A 64 -3.64 -12.36 -10.31
N PRO A 65 -3.16 -11.74 -11.40
CA PRO A 65 -3.74 -10.51 -11.94
C PRO A 65 -5.23 -10.61 -12.27
N ALA A 66 -5.71 -11.79 -12.69
CA ALA A 66 -7.13 -11.99 -12.97
C ALA A 66 -7.97 -11.92 -11.69
N PHE A 67 -7.45 -12.39 -10.58
CA PHE A 67 -8.09 -12.26 -9.28
C PHE A 67 -8.17 -10.79 -8.84
N VAL A 68 -7.07 -10.04 -8.96
CA VAL A 68 -7.03 -8.60 -8.64
C VAL A 68 -8.05 -7.82 -9.46
N GLU A 69 -8.08 -8.06 -10.76
CA GLU A 69 -9.01 -7.40 -11.68
C GLU A 69 -10.48 -7.75 -11.37
N HIS A 70 -10.74 -8.99 -10.98
CA HIS A 70 -12.07 -9.41 -10.54
C HIS A 70 -12.50 -8.64 -9.28
N GLN A 71 -11.64 -8.55 -8.25
CA GLN A 71 -11.95 -7.79 -7.03
C GLN A 71 -12.21 -6.30 -7.33
N ARG A 72 -11.43 -5.68 -8.21
CA ARG A 72 -11.64 -4.28 -8.61
C ARG A 72 -13.02 -4.06 -9.21
N LYS A 73 -13.51 -5.01 -10.02
CA LYS A 73 -14.81 -4.93 -10.68
C LYS A 73 -15.99 -5.28 -9.78
N THR A 74 -15.77 -6.05 -8.74
CA THR A 74 -16.81 -6.54 -7.83
C THR A 74 -16.78 -5.82 -6.48
N ALA A 75 -15.88 -6.23 -5.59
CA ALA A 75 -15.81 -5.76 -4.20
C ALA A 75 -15.51 -4.25 -4.10
N TRP A 76 -14.62 -3.74 -4.96
CA TRP A 76 -14.15 -2.36 -4.84
C TRP A 76 -14.84 -1.35 -5.77
N SER A 77 -15.72 -1.81 -6.65
CA SER A 77 -16.39 -0.95 -7.64
C SER A 77 -17.33 0.11 -7.05
N GLN A 78 -17.85 -0.13 -5.85
CA GLN A 78 -18.78 0.75 -5.15
C GLN A 78 -18.14 1.53 -4.00
N VAL A 79 -16.83 1.41 -3.83
CA VAL A 79 -16.11 2.11 -2.75
C VAL A 79 -16.05 3.61 -3.05
N PRO A 80 -16.29 4.47 -2.05
CA PRO A 80 -16.19 5.92 -2.23
C PRO A 80 -14.82 6.34 -2.76
N PRO A 81 -14.74 7.34 -3.67
CA PRO A 81 -13.49 7.88 -4.16
C PRO A 81 -12.55 8.30 -3.02
N GLY A 82 -11.27 7.99 -3.16
CA GLY A 82 -10.22 8.30 -2.17
C GLY A 82 -10.10 7.31 -1.02
N LYS A 83 -11.01 6.33 -0.91
CA LYS A 83 -10.89 5.25 0.08
C LYS A 83 -10.12 4.04 -0.44
N PHE A 84 -10.29 3.72 -1.71
CA PHE A 84 -9.62 2.61 -2.36
C PHE A 84 -8.37 3.07 -3.11
N GLN A 85 -7.28 2.37 -2.89
CA GLN A 85 -5.99 2.64 -3.51
C GLN A 85 -5.45 1.35 -4.14
N PRO A 86 -5.63 1.17 -5.46
CA PRO A 86 -5.09 0.02 -6.17
C PRO A 86 -3.57 0.01 -6.15
N VAL A 87 -2.98 -1.17 -6.20
CA VAL A 87 -1.53 -1.36 -6.18
C VAL A 87 -1.04 -1.63 -7.60
N TRP A 88 -0.10 -0.82 -8.08
CA TRP A 88 0.54 -1.08 -9.35
C TRP A 88 1.41 -2.33 -9.28
N ASP A 89 1.21 -3.25 -10.24
CA ASP A 89 2.09 -4.40 -10.44
C ASP A 89 3.23 -4.02 -11.38
N PRO A 90 4.50 -4.00 -10.92
CA PRO A 90 5.66 -3.69 -11.77
C PRO A 90 5.80 -4.60 -12.99
N LYS A 91 5.28 -5.83 -12.94
CA LYS A 91 5.27 -6.75 -14.09
C LYS A 91 4.43 -6.22 -15.26
N SER A 92 3.46 -5.36 -15.00
CA SER A 92 2.68 -4.69 -16.05
C SER A 92 3.45 -3.55 -16.75
N GLY A 93 4.63 -3.22 -16.23
CA GLY A 93 5.48 -2.12 -16.69
C GLY A 93 4.82 -0.75 -16.54
N LEU A 94 5.51 0.28 -17.00
CA LEU A 94 5.01 1.67 -16.96
C LEU A 94 3.74 1.87 -17.80
N LYS A 95 3.51 1.03 -18.80
CA LYS A 95 2.25 1.06 -19.57
C LYS A 95 1.06 0.72 -18.67
N GLY A 96 1.21 -0.26 -17.80
CA GLY A 96 0.19 -0.61 -16.79
C GLY A 96 -0.06 0.54 -15.82
N LEU A 97 1.00 1.22 -15.35
CA LEU A 97 0.87 2.38 -14.48
C LEU A 97 0.11 3.53 -15.16
N ASN A 98 0.44 3.84 -16.41
CA ASN A 98 -0.25 4.87 -17.18
C ASN A 98 -1.76 4.58 -17.34
N LEU A 99 -2.13 3.32 -17.61
CA LEU A 99 -3.54 2.92 -17.66
C LEU A 99 -4.26 3.08 -16.31
N MET A 100 -3.56 2.81 -15.21
CA MET A 100 -4.13 3.03 -13.87
C MET A 100 -4.38 4.50 -13.58
N VAL A 101 -3.49 5.40 -14.00
CA VAL A 101 -3.64 6.85 -13.83
C VAL A 101 -4.89 7.40 -14.53
N ASP A 102 -5.27 6.81 -15.66
CA ASP A 102 -6.50 7.20 -16.38
C ASP A 102 -7.78 6.81 -15.61
N THR A 103 -7.67 5.89 -14.66
CA THR A 103 -8.83 5.34 -13.93
C THR A 103 -8.86 5.77 -12.47
N TYR A 104 -7.71 5.88 -11.82
CA TYR A 104 -7.58 6.09 -10.38
C TYR A 104 -6.78 7.34 -10.04
N LEU A 105 -7.29 8.10 -9.09
CA LEU A 105 -6.59 9.29 -8.57
C LEU A 105 -5.50 8.90 -7.55
N ASP A 106 -5.73 7.84 -6.79
CA ASP A 106 -4.83 7.33 -5.75
C ASP A 106 -4.28 5.97 -6.17
N ILE A 107 -2.96 5.84 -6.24
CA ILE A 107 -2.28 4.62 -6.68
C ILE A 107 -1.14 4.30 -5.73
N ALA A 108 -1.08 3.05 -5.27
CA ALA A 108 0.04 2.56 -4.48
C ALA A 108 1.14 1.96 -5.36
N ILE A 109 2.38 2.23 -4.99
CA ILE A 109 3.59 1.75 -5.67
C ILE A 109 4.39 0.89 -4.69
N PRO A 110 4.73 -0.37 -5.02
CA PRO A 110 5.63 -1.17 -4.20
C PRO A 110 7.00 -0.52 -4.06
N GLY A 111 7.50 -0.40 -2.83
CA GLY A 111 8.75 0.32 -2.55
C GLY A 111 9.98 -0.26 -3.24
N TYR A 112 10.01 -1.59 -3.46
CA TYR A 112 11.09 -2.22 -4.20
C TYR A 112 11.15 -1.78 -5.68
N ALA A 113 10.00 -1.48 -6.29
CA ALA A 113 9.95 -1.02 -7.67
C ALA A 113 10.59 0.37 -7.86
N ILE A 114 10.65 1.17 -6.81
CA ILE A 114 11.31 2.48 -6.86
C ILE A 114 12.83 2.33 -7.08
N GLU A 115 13.43 1.26 -6.58
CA GLU A 115 14.85 0.97 -6.78
C GLU A 115 15.13 0.35 -8.16
N GLU A 116 14.19 -0.39 -8.70
CA GLU A 116 14.38 -1.19 -9.92
C GLU A 116 14.00 -0.43 -11.18
N GLU A 117 12.96 0.42 -11.13
CA GLU A 117 12.43 1.12 -12.31
C GLU A 117 12.89 2.58 -12.36
N THR A 118 13.94 2.82 -13.13
CA THR A 118 14.60 4.13 -13.24
C THR A 118 13.71 5.24 -13.81
N GLN A 119 12.71 4.91 -14.62
CA GLN A 119 11.79 5.89 -15.21
C GLN A 119 10.61 6.24 -14.30
N LEU A 120 10.43 5.50 -13.22
CA LEU A 120 9.31 5.70 -12.28
C LEU A 120 9.30 7.12 -11.69
N ALA A 121 10.48 7.68 -11.45
CA ALA A 121 10.65 9.06 -10.98
C ALA A 121 10.04 10.10 -11.94
N VAL A 122 10.24 9.92 -13.24
CA VAL A 122 9.71 10.80 -14.27
C VAL A 122 8.21 10.63 -14.41
N VAL A 123 7.75 9.39 -14.48
CA VAL A 123 6.33 9.04 -14.67
C VAL A 123 5.49 9.54 -13.49
N THR A 124 5.88 9.26 -12.25
CA THR A 124 5.13 9.72 -11.06
C THR A 124 5.08 11.24 -10.96
N ARG A 125 6.20 11.92 -11.26
CA ARG A 125 6.25 13.39 -11.24
C ARG A 125 5.38 13.99 -12.33
N THR A 126 5.36 13.40 -13.52
CA THR A 126 4.54 13.86 -14.63
C THR A 126 3.06 13.73 -14.27
N HIS A 127 2.62 12.56 -13.85
CA HIS A 127 1.22 12.31 -13.52
C HIS A 127 0.74 13.10 -12.29
N ALA A 128 1.57 13.27 -11.27
CA ALA A 128 1.23 14.13 -10.13
C ALA A 128 0.96 15.58 -10.55
N ARG A 129 1.67 16.08 -11.60
CA ARG A 129 1.49 17.44 -12.11
C ARG A 129 0.37 17.59 -13.12
N THR A 130 0.17 16.60 -14.00
CA THR A 130 -0.77 16.71 -15.13
C THR A 130 -2.15 16.18 -14.80
N SER A 131 -2.24 15.09 -14.04
CA SER A 131 -3.48 14.42 -13.70
C SER A 131 -3.89 14.64 -12.24
N GLY A 132 -3.01 15.21 -11.43
CA GLY A 132 -3.22 15.32 -9.98
C GLY A 132 -3.19 13.96 -9.26
N THR A 133 -2.63 12.91 -9.89
CA THR A 133 -2.55 11.58 -9.32
C THR A 133 -1.68 11.59 -8.07
N ARG A 134 -2.18 11.01 -7.00
CA ARG A 134 -1.49 10.86 -5.72
C ARG A 134 -0.90 9.46 -5.62
N PHE A 135 0.39 9.39 -5.36
CA PHE A 135 1.08 8.12 -5.22
C PHE A 135 1.43 7.84 -3.76
N HIS A 136 1.27 6.58 -3.36
CA HIS A 136 1.67 6.07 -2.06
C HIS A 136 2.75 5.00 -2.23
N ALA A 137 3.87 5.14 -1.52
CA ALA A 137 4.94 4.12 -1.55
C ALA A 137 4.74 3.08 -0.44
N ILE A 138 4.48 1.83 -0.80
CA ILE A 138 4.29 0.73 0.14
C ILE A 138 5.64 0.08 0.46
N GLY A 139 5.95 -0.04 1.76
CA GLY A 139 7.17 -0.72 2.20
C GLY A 139 8.46 0.03 1.93
N CYS A 140 8.39 1.34 1.66
CA CYS A 140 9.54 2.18 1.39
C CYS A 140 9.86 3.08 2.59
N ALA A 141 11.07 2.94 3.15
CA ALA A 141 11.56 3.76 4.26
C ALA A 141 12.84 4.53 3.92
N LYS A 142 13.46 4.25 2.77
CA LYS A 142 14.72 4.87 2.39
C LYS A 142 14.48 6.31 1.90
N PRO A 143 15.00 7.35 2.58
CA PRO A 143 14.77 8.74 2.19
C PRO A 143 15.23 9.04 0.77
N ASP A 144 16.33 8.43 0.32
CA ASP A 144 16.85 8.65 -1.03
C ASP A 144 15.94 8.12 -2.12
N ASN A 145 15.26 7.00 -1.87
CA ASN A 145 14.25 6.47 -2.80
C ASN A 145 13.01 7.39 -2.84
N LEU A 146 12.54 7.84 -1.68
CA LEU A 146 11.38 8.72 -1.59
C LEU A 146 11.64 10.10 -2.24
N ARG A 147 12.88 10.59 -2.22
CA ARG A 147 13.25 11.83 -2.91
C ARG A 147 13.26 11.72 -4.44
N GLN A 148 13.40 10.51 -4.97
CA GLN A 148 13.46 10.28 -6.41
C GLN A 148 12.08 10.30 -7.06
N VAL A 149 11.05 9.82 -6.38
CA VAL A 149 9.69 9.70 -6.88
C VAL A 149 8.77 10.78 -6.30
N SER A 150 7.71 11.12 -7.03
CA SER A 150 6.69 12.03 -6.52
C SER A 150 5.63 11.22 -5.80
N VAL A 151 5.82 10.97 -4.51
CA VAL A 151 4.85 10.31 -3.64
C VAL A 151 4.34 11.29 -2.58
N GLU A 152 3.06 11.20 -2.27
CA GLU A 152 2.43 12.03 -1.23
C GLU A 152 2.61 11.41 0.15
N THR A 153 2.54 10.09 0.21
CA THR A 153 2.67 9.34 1.46
C THR A 153 3.51 8.09 1.26
N ALA A 154 4.05 7.57 2.34
CA ALA A 154 4.77 6.29 2.34
C ALA A 154 4.47 5.51 3.62
N SER A 155 4.42 4.18 3.50
CA SER A 155 4.27 3.27 4.62
C SER A 155 5.45 2.32 4.71
N THR A 156 5.83 1.97 5.94
CA THR A 156 6.88 0.98 6.17
C THR A 156 6.73 0.36 7.55
N MET A 157 7.13 -0.90 7.67
CA MET A 157 7.28 -1.58 8.96
C MET A 157 8.74 -1.64 9.43
N SER A 158 9.67 -1.05 8.69
CA SER A 158 11.10 -1.11 9.02
C SER A 158 11.47 -0.44 10.35
N TRP A 159 10.62 0.47 10.85
CA TRP A 159 10.78 1.08 12.17
C TRP A 159 10.57 0.08 13.33
N LEU A 160 9.87 -1.02 13.09
CA LEU A 160 9.71 -2.10 14.08
C LEU A 160 10.93 -3.02 14.14
N SER A 161 11.70 -3.11 13.05
CA SER A 161 12.86 -4.01 12.96
C SER A 161 13.89 -3.80 14.08
N PRO A 162 14.28 -2.57 14.42
CA PRO A 162 15.22 -2.34 15.51
C PRO A 162 14.70 -2.85 16.85
N MET A 163 13.44 -2.59 17.15
CA MET A 163 12.82 -3.05 18.40
C MET A 163 12.81 -4.58 18.51
N MET A 164 12.63 -5.28 17.37
CA MET A 164 12.67 -6.74 17.33
C MET A 164 14.09 -7.31 17.54
N HIS A 165 15.13 -6.53 17.26
CA HIS A 165 16.54 -6.94 17.37
C HIS A 165 17.28 -6.25 18.52
N GLY A 166 16.58 -5.50 19.38
CA GLY A 166 17.17 -4.80 20.51
C GLY A 166 18.02 -3.60 20.11
N GLU A 167 17.81 -3.07 18.91
CA GLU A 167 18.52 -1.90 18.38
C GLU A 167 17.74 -0.61 18.64
N THR A 168 18.43 0.51 18.67
CA THR A 168 17.83 1.84 18.75
C THR A 168 18.08 2.59 17.44
N ILE A 169 17.07 3.26 16.89
CA ILE A 169 17.23 4.18 15.78
C ILE A 169 17.12 5.61 16.29
N VAL A 170 18.12 6.41 15.97
CA VAL A 170 18.18 7.84 16.31
C VAL A 170 18.37 8.66 15.04
N TRP A 171 17.60 9.75 14.92
CA TRP A 171 17.82 10.75 13.87
C TRP A 171 19.00 11.65 14.30
N ASP A 172 20.07 11.68 13.50
CA ASP A 172 21.27 12.49 13.78
C ASP A 172 21.22 13.91 13.22
N GLY A 173 20.08 14.31 12.65
CA GLY A 173 19.90 15.58 11.94
C GLY A 173 19.96 15.45 10.41
N THR A 174 20.49 14.33 9.90
CA THR A 174 20.69 14.10 8.45
C THR A 174 20.15 12.73 8.02
N LYS A 175 20.30 11.71 8.84
CA LYS A 175 19.91 10.33 8.57
C LYS A 175 19.49 9.59 9.83
N LEU A 176 18.85 8.46 9.65
CA LEU A 176 18.56 7.51 10.71
C LEU A 176 19.80 6.63 10.95
N VAL A 177 20.32 6.64 12.18
CA VAL A 177 21.47 5.83 12.62
C VAL A 177 20.98 4.74 13.56
N ARG A 178 21.46 3.52 13.35
CA ARG A 178 21.21 2.36 14.23
C ARG A 178 22.35 2.23 15.25
N TYR A 179 21.98 1.93 16.48
CA TYR A 179 22.87 1.66 17.59
C TYR A 179 22.55 0.31 18.21
#